data_6a21901cec613098e7f7a38a6b742aa3
#
_entry.id   6a21901cec613098e7f7a38a6b742aa3
#
_cell.length_a   1.000
_cell.length_b   1.000
_cell.length_c   1.000
_cell.angle_alpha   90.00
_cell.angle_beta   90.00
_cell.angle_gamma   90.00
#
_symmetry.space_group_name_H-M   'P 1'
#
loop_
_entity.id
_entity.type
_entity.pdbx_description
1 polymer ?
#
loop_
_entity_poly.entity_id
_entity_poly.type
_entity_poly.pdbx_seq_one_letter_code
_entity_poly.pdbx_strand_id
1 'polypeptide(L)'
;MMTETEMPEVKQGEALLKILYGGICGSDLGTYRGTFAYAGYPRIPGHEFSAQIVKIGENDRGLKEGMIVTCNPYFNCQKCYSCERGLVNCCESNETLGAQRDGAFSEYITMPVERIYDGKGLSPKVLL
;
A
#
# COMPACT_ATOMS: atom_id res chain seq x y z
N MET A 1 18.38 0.73 -7.52
CA MET A 1 19.38 1.38 -6.63
C MET A 1 18.74 1.49 -5.25
N MET A 2 19.44 1.06 -4.21
CA MET A 2 19.01 1.26 -2.82
C MET A 2 19.30 2.72 -2.44
N THR A 3 18.32 3.40 -1.85
CA THR A 3 18.46 4.80 -1.39
C THR A 3 17.92 4.93 0.03
N GLU A 4 18.48 5.85 0.78
CA GLU A 4 17.92 6.23 2.08
C GLU A 4 16.83 7.28 1.86
N THR A 5 15.74 7.16 2.60
CA THR A 5 14.62 8.09 2.62
C THR A 5 14.29 8.47 4.06
N GLU A 6 13.68 9.63 4.26
CA GLU A 6 13.19 10.02 5.57
C GLU A 6 12.05 9.09 6.01
N MET A 7 11.92 8.92 7.34
CA MET A 7 10.79 8.20 7.93
C MET A 7 9.47 8.89 7.52
N PRO A 8 8.50 8.15 6.97
CA PRO A 8 7.25 8.77 6.57
C PRO A 8 6.48 9.35 7.75
N GLU A 9 5.96 10.56 7.57
CA GLU A 9 5.11 11.22 8.55
C GLU A 9 3.69 10.66 8.50
N VAL A 10 3.16 10.29 9.68
CA VAL A 10 1.81 9.73 9.81
C VAL A 10 0.79 10.87 9.88
N LYS A 11 -0.11 10.92 8.93
CA LYS A 11 -1.23 11.86 8.91
C LYS A 11 -2.45 11.30 9.65
N GLN A 12 -3.40 12.17 9.94
CA GLN A 12 -4.68 11.73 10.51
C GLN A 12 -5.37 10.72 9.58
N GLY A 13 -5.85 9.60 10.15
CA GLY A 13 -6.48 8.51 9.39
C GLY A 13 -5.50 7.53 8.74
N GLU A 14 -4.20 7.68 8.97
CA GLU A 14 -3.17 6.78 8.50
C GLU A 14 -2.54 5.99 9.64
N ALA A 15 -1.89 4.88 9.27
CA ALA A 15 -1.03 4.12 10.15
C ALA A 15 0.38 4.03 9.56
N LEU A 16 1.39 3.97 10.43
CA LEU A 16 2.76 3.64 10.07
C LEU A 16 2.94 2.13 10.13
N LEU A 17 3.39 1.58 9.02
CA LEU A 17 3.62 0.16 8.84
C LEU A 17 5.10 -0.11 8.63
N LYS A 18 5.62 -1.12 9.33
CA LYS A 18 6.93 -1.70 9.06
C LYS A 18 6.74 -2.88 8.10
N ILE A 19 7.37 -2.82 6.94
CA ILE A 19 7.30 -3.90 5.95
C ILE A 19 8.06 -5.12 6.48
N LEU A 20 7.45 -6.28 6.40
CA LEU A 20 8.04 -7.56 6.82
C LEU A 20 8.42 -8.43 5.61
N TYR A 21 7.54 -8.53 4.63
CA TYR A 21 7.76 -9.24 3.38
C TYR A 21 7.15 -8.45 2.23
N GLY A 22 7.83 -8.43 1.08
CA GLY A 22 7.35 -7.87 -0.17
C GLY A 22 7.44 -8.89 -1.30
N GLY A 23 6.37 -9.03 -2.07
CA GLY A 23 6.30 -9.87 -3.27
C GLY A 23 6.70 -9.09 -4.51
N ILE A 24 7.37 -9.76 -5.44
CA ILE A 24 7.71 -9.19 -6.75
C ILE A 24 6.66 -9.66 -7.76
N CYS A 25 5.82 -8.74 -8.21
CA CYS A 25 4.82 -8.96 -9.24
C CYS A 25 5.40 -8.75 -10.65
N GLY A 26 4.76 -9.30 -11.66
CA GLY A 26 5.12 -9.04 -13.07
C GLY A 26 5.07 -7.56 -13.45
N SER A 27 4.19 -6.77 -12.85
CA SER A 27 4.13 -5.31 -13.06
C SER A 27 5.33 -4.56 -12.47
N ASP A 28 5.95 -5.05 -11.39
CA ASP A 28 7.19 -4.47 -10.85
C ASP A 28 8.35 -4.67 -11.85
N LEU A 29 8.40 -5.82 -12.53
CA LEU A 29 9.35 -6.07 -13.61
C LEU A 29 9.10 -5.14 -14.80
N GLY A 30 7.83 -4.91 -15.15
CA GLY A 30 7.44 -3.93 -16.16
C GLY A 30 7.87 -2.51 -15.81
N THR A 31 7.65 -2.11 -14.56
CA THR A 31 8.09 -0.82 -14.03
C THR A 31 9.61 -0.69 -14.08
N TYR A 32 10.35 -1.71 -13.64
CA TYR A 32 11.81 -1.72 -13.69
C TYR A 32 12.37 -1.60 -15.12
N ARG A 33 11.72 -2.24 -16.10
CA ARG A 33 12.11 -2.21 -17.51
C ARG A 33 11.63 -0.97 -18.27
N GLY A 34 10.81 -0.12 -17.67
CA GLY A 34 10.19 1.03 -18.31
C GLY A 34 9.10 0.67 -19.33
N THR A 35 8.54 -0.54 -19.24
CA THR A 35 7.50 -1.03 -20.17
C THR A 35 6.08 -0.98 -19.60
N PHE A 36 5.93 -0.65 -18.31
CA PHE A 36 4.63 -0.51 -17.68
C PHE A 36 4.10 0.92 -17.86
N ALA A 37 3.10 1.06 -18.73
CA ALA A 37 2.58 2.36 -19.18
C ALA A 37 2.01 3.26 -18.06
N TYR A 38 1.62 2.68 -16.94
CA TYR A 38 1.02 3.41 -15.81
C TYR A 38 2.03 3.84 -14.74
N ALA A 39 3.29 3.44 -14.87
CA ALA A 39 4.31 3.80 -13.89
C ALA A 39 4.82 5.24 -14.11
N GLY A 40 4.84 6.03 -13.04
CA GLY A 40 5.54 7.31 -12.99
C GLY A 40 6.96 7.13 -12.43
N TYR A 41 7.91 7.95 -12.84
CA TYR A 41 9.29 7.88 -12.38
C TYR A 41 9.78 9.25 -11.86
N PRO A 42 10.65 9.31 -10.82
CA PRO A 42 11.17 8.16 -10.04
C PRO A 42 10.09 7.52 -9.19
N ARG A 43 10.23 6.22 -8.84
CA ARG A 43 9.22 5.47 -8.09
C ARG A 43 9.85 4.41 -7.18
N ILE A 44 9.34 4.28 -5.96
CA ILE A 44 9.56 3.11 -5.12
C ILE A 44 8.51 2.06 -5.55
N PRO A 45 8.89 0.89 -6.06
CA PRO A 45 7.93 -0.14 -6.46
C PRO A 45 7.38 -0.93 -5.27
N GLY A 46 6.57 -1.96 -5.55
CA GLY A 46 6.02 -2.90 -4.57
C GLY A 46 4.57 -2.56 -4.17
N HIS A 47 3.69 -3.55 -4.28
CA HIS A 47 2.27 -3.42 -3.95
C HIS A 47 1.68 -4.70 -3.35
N GLU A 48 2.45 -5.77 -3.30
CA GLU A 48 2.14 -7.03 -2.61
C GLU A 48 3.06 -7.14 -1.40
N PHE A 49 2.50 -7.07 -0.19
CA PHE A 49 3.33 -7.06 1.03
C PHE A 49 2.54 -7.45 2.27
N SER A 50 3.26 -7.89 3.28
CA SER A 50 2.80 -7.97 4.65
C SER A 50 3.61 -7.03 5.53
N ALA A 51 2.97 -6.49 6.55
CA ALA A 51 3.56 -5.48 7.42
C ALA A 51 3.09 -5.65 8.87
N GLN A 52 3.78 -4.96 9.77
CA GLN A 52 3.37 -4.79 11.16
C GLN A 52 2.99 -3.33 11.41
N ILE A 53 1.87 -3.11 12.08
CA ILE A 53 1.46 -1.77 12.51
C ILE A 53 2.43 -1.30 13.61
N VAL A 54 3.12 -0.19 13.36
CA VAL A 54 4.05 0.44 14.31
C VAL A 54 3.38 1.58 15.06
N LYS A 55 2.55 2.36 14.37
CA LYS A 55 1.81 3.48 14.95
C LYS A 55 0.46 3.61 14.25
N ILE A 56 -0.60 3.79 15.03
CA ILE A 56 -1.97 3.99 14.54
C ILE A 56 -2.75 4.82 15.55
N GLY A 57 -3.63 5.70 15.08
CA GLY A 57 -4.58 6.42 15.91
C GLY A 57 -5.84 5.61 16.20
N GLU A 58 -6.76 6.23 16.93
CA GLU A 58 -8.09 5.66 17.16
C GLU A 58 -8.78 5.34 15.82
N ASN A 59 -9.41 4.17 15.76
CA ASN A 59 -10.09 3.71 14.56
C ASN A 59 -11.24 2.75 14.93
N ASP A 60 -12.24 2.67 14.07
CA ASP A 60 -13.43 1.81 14.21
C ASP A 60 -13.21 0.37 13.67
N ARG A 61 -12.04 0.08 13.14
CA ARG A 61 -11.70 -1.21 12.53
C ARG A 61 -11.05 -2.21 13.48
N GLY A 62 -10.81 -1.81 14.72
CA GLY A 62 -10.18 -2.66 15.75
C GLY A 62 -8.69 -2.93 15.49
N LEU A 63 -8.06 -2.17 14.59
CA LEU A 63 -6.64 -2.29 14.31
C LEU A 63 -5.82 -1.65 15.43
N LYS A 64 -4.71 -2.31 15.80
CA LYS A 64 -3.84 -1.91 16.91
C LYS A 64 -2.37 -2.07 16.54
N GLU A 65 -1.51 -1.33 17.25
CA GLU A 65 -0.06 -1.51 17.15
C GLU A 65 0.34 -2.96 17.43
N GLY A 66 1.33 -3.44 16.70
CA GLY A 66 1.83 -4.81 16.77
C GLY A 66 1.10 -5.82 15.89
N MET A 67 -0.09 -5.51 15.37
CA MET A 67 -0.83 -6.42 14.50
C MET A 67 -0.12 -6.63 13.16
N ILE A 68 -0.20 -7.86 12.65
CA ILE A 68 0.28 -8.24 11.32
C ILE A 68 -0.85 -8.02 10.33
N VAL A 69 -0.56 -7.32 9.25
CA VAL A 69 -1.54 -6.81 8.29
C VAL A 69 -1.06 -6.94 6.84
N THR A 70 -1.98 -6.88 5.92
CA THR A 70 -1.75 -6.57 4.51
C THR A 70 -2.62 -5.39 4.10
N CYS A 71 -2.47 -4.88 2.88
CA CYS A 71 -3.19 -3.69 2.45
C CYS A 71 -3.76 -3.85 1.05
N ASN A 72 -4.85 -3.12 0.78
CA ASN A 72 -5.32 -2.91 -0.58
C ASN A 72 -4.45 -1.86 -1.26
N PRO A 73 -3.76 -2.18 -2.37
CA PRO A 73 -2.84 -1.26 -3.04
C PRO A 73 -3.52 -0.22 -3.93
N TYR A 74 -4.84 -0.25 -4.07
CA TYR A 74 -5.59 0.63 -4.97
C TYR A 74 -6.20 1.82 -4.24
N PHE A 75 -6.03 3.02 -4.80
CA PHE A 75 -6.53 4.29 -4.26
C PHE A 75 -7.53 4.90 -5.24
N ASN A 76 -8.77 4.46 -5.14
CA ASN A 76 -9.86 5.00 -5.94
C ASN A 76 -10.30 6.39 -5.42
N CYS A 77 -10.75 7.25 -6.32
CA CYS A 77 -11.05 8.67 -6.01
C CYS A 77 -12.34 8.88 -5.21
N GLN A 78 -13.21 7.88 -5.08
CA GLN A 78 -14.50 7.86 -4.36
C GLN A 78 -15.57 8.82 -4.89
N LYS A 79 -15.30 9.63 -5.92
CA LYS A 79 -16.18 10.71 -6.41
C LYS A 79 -16.51 10.65 -7.91
N CYS A 80 -15.88 9.76 -8.68
CA CYS A 80 -16.20 9.61 -10.09
C CYS A 80 -17.44 8.74 -10.30
N TYR A 81 -18.01 8.79 -11.49
CA TYR A 81 -19.22 8.05 -11.87
C TYR A 81 -19.18 6.56 -11.46
N SER A 82 -18.05 5.90 -11.68
CA SER A 82 -17.86 4.49 -11.30
C SER A 82 -17.81 4.28 -9.80
N CYS A 83 -17.07 5.13 -9.08
CA CYS A 83 -16.94 5.04 -7.62
C CYS A 83 -18.27 5.22 -6.91
N GLU A 84 -19.09 6.21 -7.32
CA GLU A 84 -20.42 6.46 -6.75
C GLU A 84 -21.39 5.28 -6.91
N ARG A 85 -21.11 4.38 -7.85
CA ARG A 85 -21.87 3.15 -8.11
C ARG A 85 -21.24 1.90 -7.52
N GLY A 86 -20.19 2.04 -6.70
CA GLY A 86 -19.48 0.90 -6.11
C GLY A 86 -18.56 0.15 -7.08
N LEU A 87 -18.40 0.62 -8.31
CA LEU A 87 -17.52 0.04 -9.33
C LEU A 87 -16.11 0.62 -9.20
N VAL A 88 -15.52 0.49 -8.02
CA VAL A 88 -14.24 1.14 -7.67
C VAL A 88 -13.05 0.67 -8.52
N ASN A 89 -13.13 -0.55 -9.06
CA ASN A 89 -12.16 -1.09 -10.02
C ASN A 89 -12.16 -0.36 -11.37
N CYS A 90 -13.23 0.35 -11.70
CA CYS A 90 -13.37 1.18 -12.91
C CYS A 90 -13.14 2.67 -12.63
N CYS A 91 -12.49 3.00 -11.51
CA CYS A 91 -12.18 4.38 -11.16
C CYS A 91 -11.27 5.01 -12.23
N GLU A 92 -11.70 6.14 -12.81
CA GLU A 92 -10.96 6.85 -13.85
C GLU A 92 -9.66 7.52 -13.34
N SER A 93 -9.59 7.77 -12.04
CA SER A 93 -8.44 8.40 -11.37
C SER A 93 -7.84 7.48 -10.31
N ASN A 94 -7.84 6.16 -10.56
CA ASN A 94 -7.22 5.22 -9.63
C ASN A 94 -5.71 5.39 -9.62
N GLU A 95 -5.13 5.40 -8.43
CA GLU A 95 -3.68 5.30 -8.23
C GLU A 95 -3.35 3.96 -7.60
N THR A 96 -2.29 3.32 -8.08
CA THR A 96 -1.81 2.04 -7.56
C THR A 96 -0.48 2.24 -6.85
N LEU A 97 -0.35 1.63 -5.69
CA LEU A 97 0.90 1.57 -4.94
C LEU A 97 2.01 0.94 -5.81
N GLY A 98 3.19 1.52 -5.82
CA GLY A 98 4.30 1.05 -6.65
C GLY A 98 4.24 1.43 -8.12
N ALA A 99 3.18 2.12 -8.56
CA ALA A 99 3.02 2.61 -9.94
C ALA A 99 2.82 4.12 -10.00
N GLN A 100 1.64 4.63 -9.66
CA GLN A 100 1.37 6.07 -9.60
C GLN A 100 1.74 6.68 -8.22
N ARG A 101 1.81 5.85 -7.18
CA ARG A 101 2.26 6.21 -5.82
C ARG A 101 3.46 5.36 -5.43
N ASP A 102 4.30 5.88 -4.50
CA ASP A 102 5.41 5.12 -3.95
C ASP A 102 4.92 3.88 -3.21
N GLY A 103 5.61 2.77 -3.44
CA GLY A 103 5.22 1.44 -3.00
C GLY A 103 5.93 0.96 -1.75
N ALA A 104 5.79 -0.34 -1.50
CA ALA A 104 6.17 -1.01 -0.26
C ALA A 104 7.59 -1.60 -0.27
N PHE A 105 8.40 -1.40 -1.32
CA PHE A 105 9.82 -1.81 -1.27
C PHE A 105 10.66 -0.78 -0.51
N SER A 106 10.26 -0.54 0.73
CA SER A 106 10.88 0.34 1.71
C SER A 106 10.78 -0.31 3.10
N GLU A 107 11.51 0.18 4.09
CA GLU A 107 11.38 -0.35 5.45
C GLU A 107 10.05 0.03 6.12
N TYR A 108 9.59 1.26 5.86
CA TYR A 108 8.37 1.81 6.43
C TYR A 108 7.54 2.51 5.36
N ILE A 109 6.21 2.46 5.55
CA ILE A 109 5.24 3.13 4.68
C ILE A 109 4.04 3.58 5.52
N THR A 110 3.39 4.67 5.14
CA THR A 110 2.09 5.04 5.69
C THR A 110 0.97 4.55 4.78
N MET A 111 -0.10 4.06 5.39
CA MET A 111 -1.30 3.63 4.68
C MET A 111 -2.55 4.16 5.35
N PRO A 112 -3.57 4.59 4.59
CA PRO A 112 -4.88 4.89 5.15
C PRO A 112 -5.45 3.68 5.89
N VAL A 113 -5.97 3.88 7.08
CA VAL A 113 -6.53 2.81 7.93
C VAL A 113 -7.58 2.00 7.19
N GLU A 114 -8.38 2.63 6.34
CA GLU A 114 -9.42 1.98 5.53
C GLU A 114 -8.89 0.95 4.52
N ARG A 115 -7.59 1.03 4.16
CA ARG A 115 -6.91 0.14 3.22
C ARG A 115 -6.19 -1.02 3.89
N ILE A 116 -6.16 -1.05 5.21
CA ILE A 116 -5.42 -2.05 6.00
C ILE A 116 -6.35 -3.22 6.35
N TYR A 117 -5.89 -4.43 6.16
CA TYR A 117 -6.60 -5.66 6.50
C TYR A 117 -5.84 -6.45 7.54
N ASP A 118 -6.56 -6.84 8.62
CA ASP A 118 -6.04 -7.71 9.66
C ASP A 118 -5.65 -9.07 9.09
N GLY A 119 -4.45 -9.52 9.37
CA GLY A 119 -3.94 -10.83 8.97
C GLY A 119 -4.53 -12.01 9.73
N LYS A 120 -5.37 -11.76 10.75
CA LYS A 120 -6.11 -12.78 11.51
C LYS A 120 -5.25 -13.93 12.02
N GLY A 121 -4.03 -13.62 12.48
CA GLY A 121 -3.11 -14.61 13.02
C GLY A 121 -2.32 -15.41 11.98
N LEU A 122 -2.48 -15.12 10.70
CA LEU A 122 -1.64 -15.69 9.66
C LEU A 122 -0.20 -15.18 9.78
N SER A 123 0.77 -16.01 9.42
CA SER A 123 2.15 -15.56 9.42
C SER A 123 2.38 -14.51 8.33
N PRO A 124 3.29 -13.55 8.53
CA PRO A 124 3.56 -12.50 7.55
C PRO A 124 3.91 -13.04 6.15
N LYS A 125 4.58 -14.19 6.09
CA LYS A 125 4.96 -14.83 4.82
C LYS A 125 3.76 -15.39 4.05
N VAL A 126 2.69 -15.75 4.73
CA VAL A 126 1.46 -16.29 4.12
C VAL A 126 0.54 -15.18 3.63
N LEU A 127 0.64 -13.99 4.23
CA LEU A 127 -0.14 -12.80 3.87
C LEU A 127 0.37 -12.07 2.63
N LEU A 128 1.48 -12.52 2.12
CA LEU A 128 2.12 -11.93 0.95
C LEU A 128 1.32 -12.22 -0.32
#